data_1418969a4b65acc87960bdb57854b98d
#
_entry.id   1418969a4b65acc87960bdb57854b98d
#
_cell.length_a   1.000
_cell.length_b   1.000
_cell.length_c   1.000
_cell.angle_alpha   90.00
_cell.angle_beta   90.00
_cell.angle_gamma   90.00
#
_symmetry.space_group_name_H-M   'P 1'
#
loop_
_entity.id
_entity.type
_entity.pdbx_description
1 polymer ?
#
loop_
_entity_poly.entity_id
_entity_poly.type
_entity_poly.pdbx_seq_one_letter_code
_entity_poly.pdbx_strand_id
1 'polypeptide(L)'
;MKKPVSRVLIINDEPLVLKEFVKGLNAAARSLDNPLGITFTGVTTAREALAAIEDGDLQAVVVDDKLYTLSQKSARKEMSALELVQRVTRFRPELDVYILIAQEHEDEIVDALFAEAVDGYFYREERDYRGMYRILNAQIQERSRTPFYDQLKNYVWMAKDSWHTPGHSSGESLRGSPWVNDFYDFMGEHIFDADLSVSVRMLDSLMEPTGVIAEAQTVAAKAFGARRTFFATNGTSTSNKVIFQTLLAPGEKLLLDRNCHKSVHHGVVLSGGHPVYLDSSINAKYSLYGPVPKKTILSAIRRHPDAQAIILTSCTYDGLRYDLAPIVEAAHAKGIKVIVDEAWYGFARFHPAFRPTALEAGADYATQSTHKVLSAFSQASMIHVNDPGFNEHLFRENFNMHTSTSPQYSMIASL
;
A
#
# COMPACT_ATOMS: atom_id res chain seq x y z
N MET A 1 27.14 -2.34 -3.72
CA MET A 1 25.75 -2.64 -4.10
C MET A 1 25.45 -1.97 -5.44
N LYS A 2 24.74 -2.64 -6.36
CA LYS A 2 24.24 -1.98 -7.58
C LYS A 2 23.20 -0.96 -7.12
N LYS A 3 23.29 0.30 -7.61
CA LYS A 3 22.25 1.30 -7.38
C LYS A 3 20.92 0.76 -7.91
N PRO A 4 19.79 0.99 -7.23
CA PRO A 4 18.48 0.70 -7.82
C PRO A 4 18.36 1.46 -9.14
N VAL A 5 17.77 0.85 -10.13
CA VAL A 5 17.56 1.48 -11.45
C VAL A 5 16.08 1.81 -11.55
N SER A 6 15.75 3.10 -11.42
CA SER A 6 14.40 3.60 -11.65
C SER A 6 14.22 3.91 -13.13
N ARG A 7 13.11 3.51 -13.73
CA ARG A 7 12.82 3.74 -15.15
C ARG A 7 11.65 4.68 -15.34
N VAL A 8 11.81 5.63 -16.26
CA VAL A 8 10.75 6.53 -16.74
C VAL A 8 10.53 6.27 -18.23
N LEU A 9 9.28 6.06 -18.60
CA LEU A 9 8.88 5.81 -19.99
C LEU A 9 8.37 7.08 -20.66
N ILE A 10 8.95 7.43 -21.80
CA ILE A 10 8.49 8.52 -22.67
C ILE A 10 7.70 7.91 -23.82
N ILE A 11 6.51 8.44 -24.06
CA ILE A 11 5.61 7.95 -25.11
C ILE A 11 5.36 9.10 -26.08
N ASN A 12 5.86 8.94 -27.29
CA ASN A 12 5.73 9.95 -28.35
C ASN A 12 5.76 9.27 -29.72
N ASP A 13 4.78 9.54 -30.56
CA ASP A 13 4.58 8.91 -31.88
C ASP A 13 5.55 9.41 -32.96
N GLU A 14 6.32 10.47 -32.69
CA GLU A 14 7.37 11.00 -33.58
C GLU A 14 8.75 10.44 -33.17
N PRO A 15 9.32 9.45 -33.90
CA PRO A 15 10.56 8.77 -33.49
C PRO A 15 11.77 9.71 -33.30
N LEU A 16 11.85 10.80 -34.05
CA LEU A 16 12.95 11.77 -33.94
C LEU A 16 12.82 12.60 -32.66
N VAL A 17 11.61 13.07 -32.37
CA VAL A 17 11.30 13.83 -31.14
C VAL A 17 11.53 12.93 -29.93
N LEU A 18 10.99 11.71 -29.93
CA LEU A 18 11.20 10.73 -28.87
C LEU A 18 12.69 10.48 -28.58
N LYS A 19 13.48 10.27 -29.63
CA LYS A 19 14.93 10.03 -29.50
C LYS A 19 15.65 11.23 -28.89
N GLU A 20 15.23 12.44 -29.25
CA GLU A 20 15.79 13.68 -28.69
C GLU A 20 15.48 13.81 -27.20
N PHE A 21 14.20 13.62 -26.80
CA PHE A 21 13.77 13.68 -25.40
C PHE A 21 14.49 12.63 -24.55
N VAL A 22 14.50 11.38 -24.99
CA VAL A 22 15.19 10.28 -24.26
C VAL A 22 16.70 10.58 -24.13
N LYS A 23 17.34 11.09 -25.17
CA LYS A 23 18.77 11.47 -25.14
C LYS A 23 19.01 12.64 -24.19
N GLY A 24 18.19 13.70 -24.26
CA GLY A 24 18.30 14.89 -23.43
C GLY A 24 18.11 14.58 -21.94
N LEU A 25 17.06 13.85 -21.60
CA LEU A 25 16.77 13.44 -20.22
C LEU A 25 17.86 12.52 -19.64
N ASN A 26 18.33 11.53 -20.42
CA ASN A 26 19.44 10.67 -19.97
C ASN A 26 20.76 11.45 -19.83
N ALA A 27 21.00 12.51 -20.63
CA ALA A 27 22.14 13.40 -20.46
C ALA A 27 22.00 14.25 -19.18
N ALA A 28 20.80 14.76 -18.90
CA ALA A 28 20.50 15.47 -17.65
C ALA A 28 20.72 14.55 -16.42
N ALA A 29 20.21 13.33 -16.46
CA ALA A 29 20.38 12.34 -15.41
C ALA A 29 21.86 11.98 -15.13
N ARG A 30 22.71 12.00 -16.15
CA ARG A 30 24.16 11.79 -15.97
C ARG A 30 24.90 13.02 -15.44
N SER A 31 24.40 14.21 -15.69
CA SER A 31 25.05 15.49 -15.34
C SER A 31 24.62 16.06 -13.98
N LEU A 32 23.53 15.57 -13.43
CA LEU A 32 22.94 15.98 -12.17
C LEU A 32 23.01 14.83 -11.14
N ASP A 33 22.66 15.14 -9.89
CA ASP A 33 22.57 14.11 -8.85
C ASP A 33 21.46 13.11 -9.21
N ASN A 34 21.82 11.82 -9.20
CA ASN A 34 20.93 10.70 -9.58
C ASN A 34 21.09 9.54 -8.58
N PRO A 35 20.61 9.73 -7.34
CA PRO A 35 20.78 8.72 -6.28
C PRO A 35 20.00 7.43 -6.58
N LEU A 36 18.86 7.53 -7.28
CA LEU A 36 17.99 6.41 -7.63
C LEU A 36 18.35 5.73 -8.97
N GLY A 37 19.39 6.21 -9.66
CA GLY A 37 19.82 5.64 -10.92
C GLY A 37 18.75 5.76 -12.03
N ILE A 38 17.98 6.88 -12.06
CA ILE A 38 16.90 7.09 -13.02
C ILE A 38 17.42 7.02 -14.45
N THR A 39 16.72 6.26 -15.28
CA THR A 39 16.97 6.11 -16.70
C THR A 39 15.68 6.34 -17.48
N PHE A 40 15.81 6.86 -18.70
CA PHE A 40 14.69 7.15 -19.57
C PHE A 40 14.72 6.25 -20.79
N THR A 41 13.58 5.65 -21.08
CA THR A 41 13.32 4.82 -22.28
C THR A 41 12.15 5.39 -23.06
N GLY A 42 11.96 4.99 -24.30
CA GLY A 42 10.89 5.53 -25.11
C GLY A 42 10.23 4.50 -25.99
N VAL A 43 8.93 4.68 -26.23
CA VAL A 43 8.10 3.89 -27.15
C VAL A 43 7.26 4.83 -28.04
N THR A 44 6.88 4.34 -29.23
CA THR A 44 6.18 5.15 -30.22
C THR A 44 4.69 4.88 -30.32
N THR A 45 4.19 3.83 -29.66
CA THR A 45 2.78 3.43 -29.74
C THR A 45 2.17 3.20 -28.38
N ALA A 46 0.86 3.43 -28.25
CA ALA A 46 0.11 3.12 -27.03
C ALA A 46 0.17 1.61 -26.67
N ARG A 47 0.25 0.75 -27.67
CA ARG A 47 0.37 -0.71 -27.47
C ARG A 47 1.71 -1.10 -26.81
N GLU A 48 2.82 -0.54 -27.31
CA GLU A 48 4.13 -0.76 -26.71
C GLU A 48 4.19 -0.16 -25.29
N ALA A 49 3.57 1.01 -25.08
CA ALA A 49 3.47 1.64 -23.78
C ALA A 49 2.76 0.74 -22.76
N LEU A 50 1.59 0.21 -23.11
CA LEU A 50 0.84 -0.70 -22.24
C LEU A 50 1.65 -1.97 -21.93
N ALA A 51 2.31 -2.56 -22.91
CA ALA A 51 3.16 -3.74 -22.70
C ALA A 51 4.33 -3.43 -21.75
N ALA A 52 4.99 -2.26 -21.90
CA ALA A 52 6.07 -1.83 -21.02
C ALA A 52 5.57 -1.54 -19.58
N ILE A 53 4.34 -1.04 -19.45
CA ILE A 53 3.71 -0.76 -18.14
C ILE A 53 3.30 -2.05 -17.43
N GLU A 54 2.84 -3.05 -18.20
CA GLU A 54 2.51 -4.38 -17.66
C GLU A 54 3.75 -5.15 -17.19
N ASP A 55 4.89 -4.99 -17.87
CA ASP A 55 6.13 -5.75 -17.64
C ASP A 55 6.97 -5.21 -16.45
N GLY A 56 6.55 -4.13 -15.79
CA GLY A 56 7.20 -3.94 -14.59
C GLY A 56 7.66 -2.62 -14.00
N ASP A 57 8.91 -2.41 -13.81
CA ASP A 57 9.66 -1.47 -12.94
C ASP A 57 9.62 0.01 -13.35
N LEU A 58 8.48 0.51 -13.87
CA LEU A 58 8.32 1.93 -14.18
C LEU A 58 7.97 2.73 -12.94
N GLN A 59 8.57 3.91 -12.81
CA GLN A 59 8.30 4.87 -11.73
C GLN A 59 7.43 6.03 -12.21
N ALA A 60 7.53 6.41 -13.48
CA ALA A 60 6.69 7.42 -14.10
C ALA A 60 6.55 7.17 -15.60
N VAL A 61 5.50 7.74 -16.18
CA VAL A 61 5.31 7.84 -17.63
C VAL A 61 5.11 9.28 -18.03
N VAL A 62 5.62 9.64 -19.19
CA VAL A 62 5.40 10.95 -19.83
C VAL A 62 4.76 10.69 -21.19
N VAL A 63 3.52 11.12 -21.37
CA VAL A 63 2.71 10.86 -22.57
C VAL A 63 2.59 12.14 -23.39
N ASP A 64 2.92 12.08 -24.66
CA ASP A 64 2.73 13.22 -25.59
C ASP A 64 1.23 13.37 -25.94
N ASP A 65 0.69 14.59 -25.86
CA ASP A 65 -0.72 14.90 -26.16
C ASP A 65 -1.10 14.59 -27.62
N LYS A 66 -0.13 14.67 -28.56
CA LYS A 66 -0.31 14.38 -29.98
C LYS A 66 -0.38 12.89 -30.34
N LEU A 67 -0.25 11.98 -29.39
CA LEU A 67 -0.34 10.54 -29.64
C LEU A 67 -1.60 10.12 -30.44
N TYR A 68 -2.55 11.03 -30.55
CA TYR A 68 -3.81 10.88 -31.30
C TYR A 68 -3.71 11.15 -32.82
N THR A 69 -2.70 11.91 -33.28
CA THR A 69 -2.74 12.51 -34.63
C THR A 69 -2.42 11.51 -35.76
N LEU A 70 -1.75 10.41 -35.47
CA LEU A 70 -1.41 9.38 -36.49
C LEU A 70 -2.51 8.35 -36.72
N SER A 71 -3.43 8.16 -35.77
CA SER A 71 -4.53 7.20 -35.91
C SER A 71 -5.56 7.58 -36.99
N GLN A 72 -5.64 8.86 -37.34
CA GLN A 72 -6.53 9.33 -38.45
C GLN A 72 -6.07 8.87 -39.85
N LYS A 73 -4.82 8.42 -39.99
CA LYS A 73 -4.28 7.93 -41.30
C LYS A 73 -4.32 6.45 -41.46
N SER A 74 -4.54 5.66 -40.42
CA SER A 74 -4.68 4.20 -40.49
C SER A 74 -6.11 3.81 -40.13
N ALA A 75 -6.72 2.91 -40.89
CA ALA A 75 -8.08 2.41 -40.69
C ALA A 75 -8.26 1.56 -39.41
N ARG A 76 -7.27 1.53 -38.49
CA ARG A 76 -7.33 0.91 -37.16
C ARG A 76 -7.42 2.01 -36.11
N LYS A 77 -8.48 1.95 -35.31
CA LYS A 77 -8.72 2.83 -34.15
C LYS A 77 -7.60 2.61 -33.11
N GLU A 78 -6.57 3.43 -33.13
CA GLU A 78 -5.54 3.46 -32.10
C GLU A 78 -6.01 4.33 -30.93
N MET A 79 -5.48 4.04 -29.74
CA MET A 79 -5.84 4.69 -28.49
C MET A 79 -5.29 6.11 -28.43
N SER A 80 -6.10 7.10 -28.02
CA SER A 80 -5.67 8.49 -27.79
C SER A 80 -4.80 8.61 -26.54
N ALA A 81 -4.09 9.75 -26.41
CA ALA A 81 -3.32 10.08 -25.21
C ALA A 81 -4.19 10.02 -23.94
N LEU A 82 -5.40 10.62 -23.99
CA LEU A 82 -6.35 10.60 -22.88
C LEU A 82 -6.80 9.20 -22.52
N GLU A 83 -7.19 8.38 -23.51
CA GLU A 83 -7.57 6.98 -23.28
C GLU A 83 -6.41 6.17 -22.69
N LEU A 84 -5.17 6.43 -23.12
CA LEU A 84 -3.98 5.79 -22.57
C LEU A 84 -3.77 6.21 -21.13
N VAL A 85 -3.81 7.50 -20.82
CA VAL A 85 -3.66 8.04 -19.47
C VAL A 85 -4.71 7.45 -18.52
N GLN A 86 -5.99 7.50 -18.89
CA GLN A 86 -7.08 6.91 -18.07
C GLN A 86 -6.89 5.41 -17.84
N ARG A 87 -6.40 4.70 -18.85
CA ARG A 87 -6.13 3.27 -18.73
C ARG A 87 -4.94 3.00 -17.82
N VAL A 88 -3.86 3.78 -17.92
CA VAL A 88 -2.68 3.68 -17.05
C VAL A 88 -3.06 3.97 -15.61
N THR A 89 -3.72 5.08 -15.35
CA THR A 89 -4.14 5.49 -13.99
C THR A 89 -5.09 4.46 -13.36
N ARG A 90 -5.99 3.89 -14.15
CA ARG A 90 -6.87 2.81 -13.67
C ARG A 90 -6.13 1.51 -13.38
N PHE A 91 -5.12 1.18 -14.20
CA PHE A 91 -4.38 -0.07 -14.13
C PHE A 91 -3.23 -0.02 -13.11
N ARG A 92 -2.50 1.10 -13.07
CA ARG A 92 -1.35 1.38 -12.21
C ARG A 92 -1.54 2.73 -11.50
N PRO A 93 -2.47 2.84 -10.54
CA PRO A 93 -2.79 4.11 -9.87
C PRO A 93 -1.63 4.68 -9.04
N GLU A 94 -0.61 3.87 -8.78
CA GLU A 94 0.62 4.28 -8.09
C GLU A 94 1.67 4.86 -9.03
N LEU A 95 1.47 4.78 -10.36
CA LEU A 95 2.42 5.27 -11.36
C LEU A 95 2.17 6.74 -11.65
N ASP A 96 3.19 7.59 -11.48
CA ASP A 96 3.06 9.00 -11.84
C ASP A 96 2.92 9.17 -13.34
N VAL A 97 1.94 9.95 -13.75
CA VAL A 97 1.61 10.21 -15.14
C VAL A 97 1.77 11.69 -15.45
N TYR A 98 2.64 12.00 -16.40
CA TYR A 98 2.84 13.36 -16.89
C TYR A 98 2.43 13.47 -18.35
N ILE A 99 1.99 14.66 -18.74
CA ILE A 99 1.71 14.99 -20.14
C ILE A 99 2.78 15.92 -20.69
N LEU A 100 3.20 15.66 -21.94
CA LEU A 100 4.00 16.55 -22.74
C LEU A 100 3.07 17.28 -23.70
N ILE A 101 2.88 18.60 -23.51
CA ILE A 101 1.90 19.41 -24.23
C ILE A 101 2.59 20.46 -25.12
N ALA A 102 1.90 20.90 -26.17
CA ALA A 102 2.26 22.12 -26.89
C ALA A 102 1.74 23.35 -26.13
N GLN A 103 2.52 24.41 -26.05
CA GLN A 103 2.13 25.65 -25.35
C GLN A 103 0.82 26.27 -25.92
N GLU A 104 0.54 26.07 -27.18
CA GLU A 104 -0.68 26.50 -27.86
C GLU A 104 -1.93 25.71 -27.47
N HIS A 105 -1.77 24.53 -26.82
CA HIS A 105 -2.85 23.63 -26.41
C HIS A 105 -3.15 23.69 -24.90
N GLU A 106 -2.54 24.60 -24.16
CA GLU A 106 -2.68 24.70 -22.71
C GLU A 106 -4.15 24.83 -22.27
N ASP A 107 -4.94 25.68 -22.96
CA ASP A 107 -6.35 25.89 -22.66
C ASP A 107 -7.24 24.66 -22.95
N GLU A 108 -6.84 23.80 -23.88
CA GLU A 108 -7.57 22.58 -24.25
C GLU A 108 -7.31 21.42 -23.26
N ILE A 109 -6.15 21.42 -22.61
CA ILE A 109 -5.70 20.35 -21.70
C ILE A 109 -6.12 20.60 -20.26
N VAL A 110 -6.47 21.81 -19.92
CA VAL A 110 -7.18 22.15 -18.66
C VAL A 110 -8.59 21.56 -18.61
N ASP A 111 -8.99 20.77 -19.66
CA ASP A 111 -10.18 19.96 -19.57
C ASP A 111 -10.09 19.05 -18.32
N ALA A 112 -11.11 19.14 -17.46
CA ALA A 112 -11.16 18.50 -16.12
C ALA A 112 -10.76 17.02 -16.11
N LEU A 113 -10.88 16.32 -17.25
CA LEU A 113 -10.51 14.91 -17.42
C LEU A 113 -9.01 14.63 -17.35
N PHE A 114 -8.15 15.57 -17.83
CA PHE A 114 -6.70 15.40 -17.67
C PHE A 114 -6.25 15.88 -16.28
N ALA A 115 -6.84 16.96 -15.76
CA ALA A 115 -6.47 17.49 -14.44
C ALA A 115 -6.64 16.47 -13.30
N GLU A 116 -7.60 15.54 -13.41
CA GLU A 116 -7.83 14.49 -12.42
C GLU A 116 -6.98 13.22 -12.65
N ALA A 117 -6.41 13.04 -13.85
CA ALA A 117 -5.75 11.80 -14.26
C ALA A 117 -4.23 11.91 -14.38
N VAL A 118 -3.67 13.12 -14.28
CA VAL A 118 -2.22 13.36 -14.42
C VAL A 118 -1.64 14.05 -13.19
N ASP A 119 -0.37 13.75 -12.90
CA ASP A 119 0.37 14.34 -11.78
C ASP A 119 1.05 15.66 -12.17
N GLY A 120 1.12 15.97 -13.46
CA GLY A 120 1.66 17.21 -13.98
C GLY A 120 1.87 17.21 -15.49
N TYR A 121 2.41 18.32 -16.00
CA TYR A 121 2.69 18.48 -17.42
C TYR A 121 4.02 19.20 -17.69
N PHE A 122 4.54 19.06 -18.91
CA PHE A 122 5.72 19.74 -19.41
C PHE A 122 5.43 20.32 -20.80
N TYR A 123 6.01 21.49 -21.09
CA TYR A 123 5.90 22.06 -22.43
C TYR A 123 6.92 21.40 -23.38
N ARG A 124 6.43 20.94 -24.53
CA ARG A 124 7.24 20.26 -25.55
C ARG A 124 8.31 21.17 -26.14
N GLU A 125 7.99 22.44 -26.33
CA GLU A 125 8.82 23.46 -26.98
C GLU A 125 9.99 23.91 -26.10
N GLU A 126 9.83 23.91 -24.78
CA GLU A 126 10.84 24.40 -23.85
C GLU A 126 12.12 23.55 -23.85
N ARG A 127 11.97 22.22 -24.07
CA ARG A 127 13.11 21.29 -24.08
C ARG A 127 14.04 21.40 -22.88
N ASP A 128 13.52 21.88 -21.76
CA ASP A 128 14.26 21.97 -20.50
C ASP A 128 14.42 20.58 -19.84
N TYR A 129 15.27 19.77 -20.43
CA TYR A 129 15.52 18.40 -19.93
C TYR A 129 16.10 18.39 -18.51
N ARG A 130 16.76 19.47 -18.07
CA ARG A 130 17.28 19.57 -16.71
C ARG A 130 16.19 19.86 -15.71
N GLY A 131 15.26 20.77 -16.04
CA GLY A 131 14.07 21.07 -15.24
C GLY A 131 13.15 19.86 -15.14
N MET A 132 12.82 19.24 -16.28
CA MET A 132 12.03 18.01 -16.32
C MET A 132 12.65 16.91 -15.47
N TYR A 133 13.95 16.67 -15.61
CA TYR A 133 14.66 15.67 -14.79
C TYR A 133 14.57 15.98 -13.29
N ARG A 134 14.76 17.25 -12.89
CA ARG A 134 14.69 17.65 -11.48
C ARG A 134 13.30 17.40 -10.89
N ILE A 135 12.23 17.72 -11.62
CA ILE A 135 10.85 17.49 -11.19
C ILE A 135 10.60 15.98 -11.03
N LEU A 136 10.88 15.19 -12.07
CA LEU A 136 10.69 13.73 -12.04
C LEU A 136 11.54 13.08 -10.96
N ASN A 137 12.81 13.47 -10.80
CA ASN A 137 13.68 12.94 -9.75
C ASN A 137 13.17 13.28 -8.35
N ALA A 138 12.70 14.51 -8.12
CA ALA A 138 12.15 14.91 -6.82
C ALA A 138 10.88 14.11 -6.47
N GLN A 139 9.97 13.91 -7.41
CA GLN A 139 8.75 13.15 -7.20
C GLN A 139 9.05 11.66 -6.94
N ILE A 140 9.93 11.05 -7.75
CA ILE A 140 10.34 9.66 -7.55
C ILE A 140 11.07 9.48 -6.20
N GLN A 141 11.91 10.45 -5.80
CA GLN A 141 12.57 10.43 -4.49
C GLN A 141 11.54 10.53 -3.36
N GLU A 142 10.57 11.45 -3.46
CA GLU A 142 9.53 11.62 -2.44
C GLU A 142 8.71 10.34 -2.26
N ARG A 143 8.35 9.66 -3.35
CA ARG A 143 7.66 8.37 -3.30
C ARG A 143 8.52 7.21 -2.78
N SER A 144 9.84 7.34 -2.91
CA SER A 144 10.81 6.34 -2.45
C SER A 144 11.21 6.54 -0.99
N ARG A 145 10.69 7.58 -0.34
CA ARG A 145 10.97 7.83 1.08
C ARG A 145 10.37 6.72 1.94
N THR A 146 11.17 6.32 2.92
CA THR A 146 10.78 5.41 4.00
C THR A 146 10.92 6.14 5.33
N PRO A 147 9.95 7.03 5.71
CA PRO A 147 10.16 8.05 6.73
C PRO A 147 10.67 7.49 8.05
N PHE A 148 10.08 6.40 8.53
CA PHE A 148 10.50 5.77 9.78
C PHE A 148 11.86 5.06 9.63
N TYR A 149 12.06 4.26 8.58
CA TYR A 149 13.33 3.54 8.36
C TYR A 149 14.50 4.51 8.15
N ASP A 150 14.30 5.56 7.37
CA ASP A 150 15.34 6.57 7.13
C ASP A 150 15.73 7.27 8.44
N GLN A 151 14.76 7.59 9.29
CA GLN A 151 15.04 8.20 10.59
C GLN A 151 15.73 7.24 11.56
N LEU A 152 15.31 5.96 11.58
CA LEU A 152 15.95 4.91 12.37
C LEU A 152 17.43 4.77 11.98
N LYS A 153 17.70 4.65 10.69
CA LYS A 153 19.06 4.55 10.14
C LYS A 153 19.90 5.79 10.48
N ASN A 154 19.34 6.98 10.34
CA ASN A 154 20.01 8.22 10.70
C ASN A 154 20.38 8.26 12.19
N TYR A 155 19.45 7.83 13.07
CA TYR A 155 19.71 7.77 14.50
C TYR A 155 20.85 6.80 14.83
N VAL A 156 20.86 5.60 14.26
CA VAL A 156 21.94 4.61 14.41
C VAL A 156 23.29 5.20 13.97
N TRP A 157 23.33 5.90 12.84
CA TRP A 157 24.56 6.53 12.35
C TRP A 157 25.05 7.73 13.19
N MET A 158 24.20 8.30 14.04
CA MET A 158 24.63 9.32 14.99
C MET A 158 25.54 8.75 16.09
N ALA A 159 25.61 7.42 16.23
CA ALA A 159 26.43 6.69 17.19
C ALA A 159 26.37 7.28 18.62
N LYS A 160 25.15 7.54 19.09
CA LYS A 160 24.93 8.12 20.43
C LYS A 160 25.03 7.04 21.50
N ASP A 161 25.57 7.41 22.67
CA ASP A 161 25.55 6.53 23.83
C ASP A 161 24.13 6.14 24.21
N SER A 162 23.89 4.85 24.45
CA SER A 162 22.61 4.30 24.81
C SER A 162 22.36 4.35 26.31
N TRP A 163 21.57 5.32 26.75
CA TRP A 163 21.10 5.47 28.13
C TRP A 163 19.62 5.12 28.30
N HIS A 164 19.07 4.40 27.36
CA HIS A 164 17.67 4.00 27.28
C HIS A 164 17.54 2.48 27.12
N THR A 165 16.34 1.97 27.31
CA THR A 165 15.99 0.58 26.96
C THR A 165 16.06 0.37 25.43
N PRO A 166 16.37 -0.84 24.95
CA PRO A 166 16.55 -2.11 25.68
C PRO A 166 17.87 -2.22 26.44
N GLY A 167 17.90 -3.12 27.43
CA GLY A 167 19.03 -3.28 28.34
C GLY A 167 20.32 -3.89 27.73
N HIS A 168 20.27 -4.35 26.46
CA HIS A 168 21.47 -4.78 25.74
C HIS A 168 22.31 -3.60 25.23
N SER A 169 21.82 -2.35 25.32
CA SER A 169 22.56 -1.12 24.99
C SER A 169 23.28 -1.21 23.64
N SER A 170 22.52 -1.36 22.54
CA SER A 170 23.04 -1.56 21.17
C SER A 170 24.00 -2.75 21.07
N GLY A 171 23.76 -3.78 21.87
CA GLY A 171 24.55 -5.02 21.88
C GLY A 171 25.83 -4.98 22.75
N GLU A 172 26.16 -3.86 23.37
CA GLU A 172 27.34 -3.68 24.24
C GLU A 172 27.43 -4.75 25.34
N SER A 173 26.30 -5.07 25.99
CA SER A 173 26.24 -6.08 27.04
C SER A 173 26.49 -7.52 26.56
N LEU A 174 26.45 -7.74 25.24
CA LEU A 174 26.64 -9.05 24.63
C LEU A 174 28.07 -9.24 24.10
N ARG A 175 28.68 -8.21 23.52
CA ARG A 175 29.99 -8.25 22.86
C ARG A 175 31.11 -8.78 23.74
N GLY A 176 31.14 -8.46 25.03
CA GLY A 176 32.20 -8.83 25.95
C GLY A 176 31.94 -10.17 26.67
N SER A 177 30.85 -10.84 26.44
CA SER A 177 30.47 -12.04 27.17
C SER A 177 30.82 -13.31 26.39
N PRO A 178 31.70 -14.18 26.91
CA PRO A 178 32.04 -15.44 26.23
C PRO A 178 30.86 -16.42 26.09
N TRP A 179 29.75 -16.16 26.81
CA TRP A 179 28.55 -17.02 26.81
C TRP A 179 27.54 -16.66 25.76
N VAL A 180 27.49 -15.39 25.34
CA VAL A 180 26.44 -14.89 24.43
C VAL A 180 26.98 -14.11 23.22
N ASN A 181 28.29 -14.00 23.07
CA ASN A 181 28.91 -13.32 21.94
C ASN A 181 28.51 -14.00 20.60
N ASP A 182 28.40 -15.34 20.61
CA ASP A 182 27.99 -16.09 19.42
C ASP A 182 26.57 -15.64 18.93
N PHE A 183 25.65 -15.35 19.85
CA PHE A 183 24.34 -14.77 19.50
C PHE A 183 24.47 -13.40 18.86
N TYR A 184 25.33 -12.54 19.40
CA TYR A 184 25.60 -11.23 18.83
C TYR A 184 26.19 -11.33 17.41
N ASP A 185 27.21 -12.17 17.23
CA ASP A 185 27.87 -12.36 15.95
C ASP A 185 26.92 -12.96 14.90
N PHE A 186 26.08 -13.92 15.30
CA PHE A 186 25.08 -14.55 14.42
C PHE A 186 23.98 -13.56 13.98
N MET A 187 23.45 -12.76 14.90
CA MET A 187 22.38 -11.79 14.60
C MET A 187 22.89 -10.58 13.83
N GLY A 188 24.14 -10.21 14.03
CA GLY A 188 24.77 -9.04 13.44
C GLY A 188 24.47 -7.74 14.18
N GLU A 189 25.45 -6.84 14.14
CA GLU A 189 25.46 -5.57 14.87
C GLU A 189 24.19 -4.73 14.69
N HIS A 190 23.75 -4.56 13.46
CA HIS A 190 22.65 -3.66 13.13
C HIS A 190 21.28 -4.09 13.67
N ILE A 191 21.09 -5.36 14.01
CA ILE A 191 19.83 -5.77 14.65
C ILE A 191 19.70 -5.18 16.05
N PHE A 192 20.82 -5.10 16.79
CA PHE A 192 20.87 -4.53 18.14
C PHE A 192 20.87 -3.01 18.11
N ASP A 193 21.54 -2.39 17.13
CA ASP A 193 21.53 -0.94 16.95
C ASP A 193 20.12 -0.42 16.58
N ALA A 194 19.35 -1.21 15.83
CA ALA A 194 17.99 -0.88 15.41
C ALA A 194 16.92 -1.25 16.44
N ASP A 195 17.24 -2.03 17.48
CA ASP A 195 16.30 -2.38 18.54
C ASP A 195 16.28 -1.27 19.60
N LEU A 196 15.54 -0.22 19.28
CA LEU A 196 15.41 1.00 20.05
C LEU A 196 14.03 1.07 20.73
N SER A 197 13.81 2.09 21.55
CA SER A 197 12.57 2.28 22.29
C SER A 197 11.94 3.66 22.03
N VAL A 198 10.71 3.82 22.48
CA VAL A 198 9.97 5.09 22.46
C VAL A 198 10.69 6.23 23.19
N SER A 199 11.69 5.93 24.02
CA SER A 199 12.54 6.93 24.69
C SER A 199 13.33 7.80 23.69
N VAL A 200 13.56 7.30 22.48
CA VAL A 200 14.20 8.05 21.41
C VAL A 200 13.16 8.92 20.70
N ARG A 201 13.00 10.16 21.15
CA ARG A 201 11.96 11.09 20.65
C ARG A 201 11.96 11.27 19.11
N MET A 202 13.12 11.15 18.47
CA MET A 202 13.25 11.26 17.00
C MET A 202 12.55 10.14 16.25
N LEU A 203 12.23 9.03 16.92
CA LEU A 203 11.63 7.83 16.33
C LEU A 203 10.12 7.75 16.56
N ASP A 204 9.53 8.79 17.19
CA ASP A 204 8.08 8.82 17.42
C ASP A 204 7.57 7.69 18.35
N SER A 205 6.26 7.64 18.60
CA SER A 205 5.61 6.62 19.41
C SER A 205 4.52 5.90 18.60
N LEU A 206 4.55 4.56 18.58
CA LEU A 206 3.48 3.78 17.92
C LEU A 206 2.12 3.95 18.61
N MET A 207 2.13 4.22 19.92
CA MET A 207 0.90 4.41 20.72
C MET A 207 0.17 5.71 20.35
N GLU A 208 0.93 6.76 20.02
CA GLU A 208 0.42 8.08 19.66
C GLU A 208 1.33 8.70 18.58
N PRO A 209 1.28 8.23 17.35
CA PRO A 209 2.17 8.70 16.29
C PRO A 209 1.85 10.14 15.89
N THR A 210 2.85 11.00 15.94
CA THR A 210 2.78 12.42 15.55
C THR A 210 3.93 12.87 14.66
N GLY A 211 4.92 12.00 14.45
CA GLY A 211 6.13 12.24 13.67
C GLY A 211 6.32 11.20 12.57
N VAL A 212 7.51 10.61 12.51
CA VAL A 212 7.93 9.73 11.40
C VAL A 212 7.12 8.44 11.28
N ILE A 213 6.52 7.94 12.36
CA ILE A 213 5.57 6.80 12.27
C ILE A 213 4.27 7.26 11.60
N ALA A 214 3.75 8.45 11.99
CA ALA A 214 2.55 9.01 11.35
C ALA A 214 2.78 9.29 9.86
N GLU A 215 3.95 9.81 9.48
CA GLU A 215 4.34 10.01 8.08
C GLU A 215 4.39 8.66 7.34
N ALA A 216 5.05 7.64 7.89
CA ALA A 216 5.14 6.31 7.29
C ALA A 216 3.75 5.67 7.11
N GLN A 217 2.86 5.79 8.11
CA GLN A 217 1.47 5.33 8.02
C GLN A 217 0.69 6.07 6.92
N THR A 218 0.98 7.35 6.69
CA THR A 218 0.36 8.14 5.61
C THR A 218 0.84 7.67 4.23
N VAL A 219 2.14 7.41 4.08
CA VAL A 219 2.71 6.84 2.84
C VAL A 219 2.10 5.46 2.56
N ALA A 220 2.01 4.60 3.56
CA ALA A 220 1.37 3.30 3.43
C ALA A 220 -0.12 3.42 3.06
N ALA A 221 -0.86 4.35 3.67
CA ALA A 221 -2.27 4.58 3.34
C ALA A 221 -2.43 4.94 1.85
N LYS A 222 -1.60 5.84 1.32
CA LYS A 222 -1.59 6.20 -0.10
C LYS A 222 -1.29 4.98 -0.99
N ALA A 223 -0.27 4.18 -0.64
CA ALA A 223 0.13 3.01 -1.41
C ALA A 223 -0.98 1.95 -1.50
N PHE A 224 -1.68 1.69 -0.40
CA PHE A 224 -2.76 0.71 -0.33
C PHE A 224 -4.15 1.23 -0.71
N GLY A 225 -4.29 2.54 -0.96
CA GLY A 225 -5.57 3.17 -1.30
C GLY A 225 -6.52 3.28 -0.10
N ALA A 226 -5.97 3.47 1.10
CA ALA A 226 -6.71 3.69 2.33
C ALA A 226 -6.79 5.19 2.67
N ARG A 227 -7.85 5.59 3.39
CA ARG A 227 -7.90 6.92 4.02
C ARG A 227 -6.93 7.03 5.18
N ARG A 228 -6.77 5.93 5.94
CA ARG A 228 -5.81 5.83 7.06
C ARG A 228 -5.25 4.41 7.12
N THR A 229 -4.01 4.32 7.56
CA THR A 229 -3.33 3.06 7.84
C THR A 229 -2.68 3.14 9.21
N PHE A 230 -2.77 2.06 9.98
CA PHE A 230 -2.14 1.91 11.28
C PHE A 230 -1.21 0.70 11.24
N PHE A 231 0.02 0.87 11.69
CA PHE A 231 0.99 -0.21 11.83
C PHE A 231 0.72 -0.98 13.11
N ALA A 232 0.75 -2.30 13.04
CA ALA A 232 0.59 -3.18 14.19
C ALA A 232 1.74 -4.18 14.26
N THR A 233 2.33 -4.32 15.44
CA THR A 233 3.50 -5.17 15.70
C THR A 233 3.14 -6.53 16.31
N ASN A 234 1.87 -6.80 16.54
CA ASN A 234 1.37 -8.02 17.18
C ASN A 234 0.52 -8.87 16.22
N GLY A 235 0.73 -8.72 14.91
CA GLY A 235 0.06 -9.46 13.84
C GLY A 235 -1.40 -9.05 13.62
N THR A 236 -1.97 -9.52 12.51
CA THR A 236 -3.38 -9.32 12.17
C THR A 236 -4.33 -9.90 13.24
N SER A 237 -3.84 -10.81 14.09
CA SER A 237 -4.61 -11.29 15.25
C SER A 237 -4.97 -10.17 16.20
N THR A 238 -4.07 -9.21 16.42
CA THR A 238 -4.36 -7.99 17.19
C THR A 238 -5.24 -7.04 16.40
N SER A 239 -4.95 -6.85 15.13
CA SER A 239 -5.73 -5.96 14.24
C SER A 239 -7.23 -6.30 14.23
N ASN A 240 -7.58 -7.58 14.11
CA ASN A 240 -8.97 -8.04 14.15
C ASN A 240 -9.65 -7.76 15.50
N LYS A 241 -8.94 -7.98 16.62
CA LYS A 241 -9.49 -7.70 17.96
C LYS A 241 -9.76 -6.23 18.18
N VAL A 242 -8.82 -5.37 17.77
CA VAL A 242 -8.95 -3.90 17.87
C VAL A 242 -10.17 -3.41 17.11
N ILE A 243 -10.36 -3.85 15.85
CA ILE A 243 -11.52 -3.46 15.04
C ILE A 243 -12.82 -3.89 15.71
N PHE A 244 -12.90 -5.12 16.23
CA PHE A 244 -14.12 -5.59 16.87
C PHE A 244 -14.47 -4.83 18.13
N GLN A 245 -13.51 -4.55 19.00
CA GLN A 245 -13.75 -3.75 20.20
C GLN A 245 -14.06 -2.28 19.88
N THR A 246 -13.65 -1.79 18.70
CA THR A 246 -14.02 -0.46 18.24
C THR A 246 -15.45 -0.41 17.70
N LEU A 247 -15.92 -1.47 17.05
CA LEU A 247 -17.19 -1.48 16.32
C LEU A 247 -18.36 -2.11 17.10
N LEU A 248 -18.07 -2.98 18.08
CA LEU A 248 -19.08 -3.78 18.75
C LEU A 248 -19.17 -3.45 20.23
N ALA A 249 -20.38 -3.15 20.69
CA ALA A 249 -20.75 -3.23 22.09
C ALA A 249 -21.22 -4.65 22.48
N PRO A 250 -21.18 -5.00 23.76
CA PRO A 250 -21.67 -6.30 24.24
C PRO A 250 -23.11 -6.59 23.78
N GLY A 251 -23.33 -7.77 23.20
CA GLY A 251 -24.61 -8.22 22.66
C GLY A 251 -24.93 -7.79 21.24
N GLU A 252 -24.16 -6.88 20.64
CA GLU A 252 -24.36 -6.49 19.24
C GLU A 252 -23.94 -7.60 18.28
N LYS A 253 -24.68 -7.68 17.15
CA LYS A 253 -24.52 -8.77 16.18
C LYS A 253 -23.39 -8.53 15.20
N LEU A 254 -22.62 -9.59 14.91
CA LEU A 254 -21.61 -9.66 13.87
C LEU A 254 -21.86 -10.86 12.97
N LEU A 255 -21.92 -10.65 11.66
CA LEU A 255 -21.95 -11.74 10.67
C LEU A 255 -20.51 -12.18 10.39
N LEU A 256 -20.22 -13.47 10.46
CA LEU A 256 -18.86 -13.97 10.23
C LEU A 256 -18.82 -15.35 9.59
N ASP A 257 -17.84 -15.53 8.71
CA ASP A 257 -17.50 -16.85 8.17
C ASP A 257 -17.08 -17.81 9.31
N ARG A 258 -17.70 -18.96 9.39
CA ARG A 258 -17.32 -19.99 10.41
C ARG A 258 -15.87 -20.44 10.23
N ASN A 259 -15.35 -20.45 9.02
CA ASN A 259 -13.97 -20.84 8.70
C ASN A 259 -12.98 -19.66 8.73
N CYS A 260 -13.29 -18.60 9.45
CA CYS A 260 -12.38 -17.47 9.64
C CYS A 260 -11.21 -17.82 10.57
N HIS A 261 -10.19 -16.95 10.57
CA HIS A 261 -9.06 -17.13 11.48
C HIS A 261 -9.50 -17.05 12.96
N LYS A 262 -8.88 -17.84 13.84
CA LYS A 262 -9.20 -17.90 15.28
C LYS A 262 -9.22 -16.54 15.99
N SER A 263 -8.44 -15.55 15.53
CA SER A 263 -8.44 -14.20 16.10
C SER A 263 -9.78 -13.49 15.96
N VAL A 264 -10.56 -13.83 14.93
CA VAL A 264 -11.92 -13.32 14.74
C VAL A 264 -12.83 -13.79 15.87
N HIS A 265 -12.80 -15.10 16.18
CA HIS A 265 -13.55 -15.67 17.32
C HIS A 265 -13.09 -15.06 18.66
N HIS A 266 -11.77 -14.86 18.84
CA HIS A 266 -11.24 -14.19 20.03
C HIS A 266 -11.72 -12.73 20.12
N GLY A 267 -11.79 -12.03 18.99
CA GLY A 267 -12.33 -10.67 18.92
C GLY A 267 -13.79 -10.59 19.35
N VAL A 268 -14.61 -11.55 18.90
CA VAL A 268 -16.02 -11.70 19.35
C VAL A 268 -16.12 -11.89 20.86
N VAL A 269 -15.29 -12.78 21.42
CA VAL A 269 -15.26 -13.02 22.89
C VAL A 269 -14.87 -11.76 23.64
N LEU A 270 -13.84 -11.04 23.18
CA LEU A 270 -13.34 -9.84 23.86
C LEU A 270 -14.30 -8.64 23.76
N SER A 271 -15.02 -8.50 22.64
CA SER A 271 -16.03 -7.46 22.49
C SER A 271 -17.37 -7.79 23.19
N GLY A 272 -17.59 -9.04 23.57
CA GLY A 272 -18.89 -9.51 24.06
C GLY A 272 -19.97 -9.53 22.96
N GLY A 273 -19.58 -9.48 21.70
CA GLY A 273 -20.48 -9.48 20.55
C GLY A 273 -21.24 -10.80 20.38
N HIS A 274 -22.36 -10.75 19.67
CA HIS A 274 -23.18 -11.89 19.34
C HIS A 274 -22.88 -12.40 17.91
N PRO A 275 -22.20 -13.55 17.73
CA PRO A 275 -21.83 -14.04 16.41
C PRO A 275 -23.03 -14.69 15.69
N VAL A 276 -23.23 -14.30 14.43
CA VAL A 276 -24.09 -15.00 13.48
C VAL A 276 -23.19 -15.68 12.45
N TYR A 277 -23.04 -17.00 12.60
CA TYR A 277 -22.14 -17.76 11.76
C TYR A 277 -22.71 -18.02 10.37
N LEU A 278 -21.86 -17.84 9.37
CA LEU A 278 -22.11 -18.16 7.98
C LEU A 278 -21.34 -19.43 7.63
N ASP A 279 -22.03 -20.45 7.14
CA ASP A 279 -21.41 -21.75 6.84
C ASP A 279 -20.70 -21.69 5.49
N SER A 280 -19.42 -22.02 5.47
CA SER A 280 -18.60 -22.16 4.28
C SER A 280 -19.07 -23.32 3.41
N SER A 281 -18.83 -23.23 2.11
CA SER A 281 -19.00 -24.39 1.22
C SER A 281 -17.95 -25.48 1.52
N ILE A 282 -18.25 -26.72 1.18
CA ILE A 282 -17.34 -27.85 1.36
C ILE A 282 -17.12 -28.53 0.01
N ASN A 283 -15.86 -28.68 -0.37
CA ASN A 283 -15.46 -29.53 -1.48
C ASN A 283 -15.11 -30.92 -0.93
N ALA A 284 -16.08 -31.85 -1.00
CA ALA A 284 -15.92 -33.19 -0.46
C ALA A 284 -14.81 -34.00 -1.18
N LYS A 285 -14.54 -33.72 -2.48
CA LYS A 285 -13.51 -34.43 -3.25
C LYS A 285 -12.10 -34.18 -2.71
N TYR A 286 -11.82 -32.95 -2.28
CA TYR A 286 -10.50 -32.53 -1.81
C TYR A 286 -10.46 -32.28 -0.29
N SER A 287 -11.58 -32.48 0.42
CA SER A 287 -11.72 -32.21 1.86
C SER A 287 -11.33 -30.75 2.22
N LEU A 288 -11.73 -29.79 1.38
CA LEU A 288 -11.43 -28.38 1.54
C LEU A 288 -12.68 -27.57 1.87
N TYR A 289 -12.49 -26.53 2.69
CA TYR A 289 -13.50 -25.49 2.85
C TYR A 289 -13.36 -24.47 1.74
N GLY A 290 -14.47 -24.20 1.05
CA GLY A 290 -14.58 -23.11 0.10
C GLY A 290 -15.12 -21.83 0.74
N PRO A 291 -15.26 -20.73 -0.03
CA PRO A 291 -15.93 -19.53 0.44
C PRO A 291 -17.37 -19.78 0.88
N VAL A 292 -17.89 -18.95 1.77
CA VAL A 292 -19.33 -18.88 2.04
C VAL A 292 -20.04 -18.50 0.72
N PRO A 293 -21.05 -19.25 0.28
CA PRO A 293 -21.77 -18.91 -0.95
C PRO A 293 -22.36 -17.50 -0.89
N LYS A 294 -22.16 -16.70 -1.94
CA LYS A 294 -22.64 -15.31 -2.02
C LYS A 294 -24.13 -15.19 -1.68
N LYS A 295 -24.95 -16.13 -2.16
CA LYS A 295 -26.38 -16.19 -1.84
C LYS A 295 -26.65 -16.30 -0.31
N THR A 296 -25.83 -17.07 0.39
CA THR A 296 -25.91 -17.23 1.85
C THR A 296 -25.58 -15.92 2.55
N ILE A 297 -24.52 -15.23 2.14
CA ILE A 297 -24.10 -13.94 2.69
C ILE A 297 -25.21 -12.89 2.49
N LEU A 298 -25.69 -12.71 1.25
CA LEU A 298 -26.76 -11.75 0.94
C LEU A 298 -28.07 -12.06 1.67
N SER A 299 -28.38 -13.34 1.89
CA SER A 299 -29.53 -13.75 2.68
C SER A 299 -29.36 -13.41 4.16
N ALA A 300 -28.17 -13.59 4.72
CA ALA A 300 -27.89 -13.26 6.12
C ALA A 300 -27.96 -11.73 6.35
N ILE A 301 -27.39 -10.92 5.48
CA ILE A 301 -27.52 -9.45 5.52
C ILE A 301 -28.99 -9.01 5.55
N ARG A 302 -29.85 -9.62 4.73
CA ARG A 302 -31.28 -9.32 4.73
C ARG A 302 -32.01 -9.76 6.00
N ARG A 303 -31.63 -10.89 6.59
CA ARG A 303 -32.24 -11.44 7.81
C ARG A 303 -31.77 -10.78 9.10
N HIS A 304 -30.59 -10.17 9.07
CA HIS A 304 -29.97 -9.53 10.22
C HIS A 304 -29.59 -8.07 9.88
N PRO A 305 -30.58 -7.20 9.55
CA PRO A 305 -30.33 -5.80 9.22
C PRO A 305 -29.83 -4.99 10.43
N ASP A 306 -29.92 -5.55 11.62
CA ASP A 306 -29.46 -5.03 12.90
C ASP A 306 -28.02 -5.46 13.25
N ALA A 307 -27.32 -6.16 12.34
CA ALA A 307 -25.90 -6.46 12.53
C ALA A 307 -25.06 -5.19 12.38
N GLN A 308 -24.09 -5.00 13.27
CA GLN A 308 -23.16 -3.86 13.21
C GLN A 308 -22.13 -4.02 12.11
N ALA A 309 -21.66 -5.24 11.93
CA ALA A 309 -20.62 -5.52 10.93
C ALA A 309 -20.76 -6.92 10.33
N ILE A 310 -20.09 -7.12 9.21
CA ILE A 310 -19.77 -8.43 8.63
C ILE A 310 -18.26 -8.52 8.45
N ILE A 311 -17.67 -9.67 8.82
CA ILE A 311 -16.28 -9.98 8.50
C ILE A 311 -16.18 -11.18 7.57
N LEU A 312 -15.39 -11.03 6.52
CA LEU A 312 -15.05 -12.07 5.55
C LEU A 312 -13.52 -12.12 5.38
N THR A 313 -13.01 -13.30 5.06
CA THR A 313 -11.62 -13.43 4.59
C THR A 313 -11.58 -13.16 3.10
N SER A 314 -10.68 -12.32 2.58
CA SER A 314 -10.64 -11.94 1.16
C SER A 314 -10.46 -13.14 0.23
N CYS A 315 -9.66 -14.12 0.67
CA CYS A 315 -9.52 -15.41 0.03
C CYS A 315 -9.38 -16.52 1.07
N THR A 316 -9.80 -17.74 0.71
CA THR A 316 -9.56 -18.92 1.54
C THR A 316 -8.06 -19.26 1.59
N TYR A 317 -7.65 -20.14 2.51
CA TYR A 317 -6.28 -20.66 2.56
C TYR A 317 -5.84 -21.35 1.25
N ASP A 318 -6.82 -21.81 0.46
CA ASP A 318 -6.59 -22.48 -0.82
C ASP A 318 -6.64 -21.50 -2.01
N GLY A 319 -6.72 -20.18 -1.76
CA GLY A 319 -6.68 -19.14 -2.76
C GLY A 319 -8.00 -18.82 -3.47
N LEU A 320 -9.14 -19.31 -2.97
CA LEU A 320 -10.46 -18.99 -3.53
C LEU A 320 -10.94 -17.64 -3.03
N ARG A 321 -11.19 -16.70 -3.96
CA ARG A 321 -11.57 -15.31 -3.68
C ARG A 321 -13.07 -15.14 -3.52
N TYR A 322 -13.45 -14.14 -2.72
CA TYR A 322 -14.79 -13.58 -2.71
C TYR A 322 -14.95 -12.50 -3.78
N ASP A 323 -16.15 -12.43 -4.39
CA ASP A 323 -16.62 -11.29 -5.15
C ASP A 323 -17.22 -10.29 -4.15
N LEU A 324 -16.37 -9.36 -3.66
CA LEU A 324 -16.70 -8.51 -2.52
C LEU A 324 -17.66 -7.37 -2.85
N ALA A 325 -17.55 -6.73 -4.03
CA ALA A 325 -18.30 -5.52 -4.35
C ALA A 325 -19.82 -5.63 -4.13
N PRO A 326 -20.54 -6.66 -4.65
CA PRO A 326 -21.98 -6.79 -4.41
C PRO A 326 -22.32 -7.12 -2.96
N ILE A 327 -21.40 -7.68 -2.18
CA ILE A 327 -21.59 -7.95 -0.75
C ILE A 327 -21.48 -6.64 0.02
N VAL A 328 -20.48 -5.82 -0.29
CA VAL A 328 -20.27 -4.50 0.31
C VAL A 328 -21.49 -3.61 0.05
N GLU A 329 -21.95 -3.53 -1.21
CA GLU A 329 -23.14 -2.77 -1.57
C GLU A 329 -24.37 -3.19 -0.74
N ALA A 330 -24.62 -4.49 -0.65
CA ALA A 330 -25.75 -5.02 0.11
C ALA A 330 -25.63 -4.76 1.62
N ALA A 331 -24.44 -4.80 2.19
CA ALA A 331 -24.17 -4.51 3.60
C ALA A 331 -24.38 -3.02 3.89
N HIS A 332 -23.77 -2.15 3.09
CA HIS A 332 -23.91 -0.69 3.22
C HIS A 332 -25.35 -0.21 3.06
N ALA A 333 -26.15 -0.83 2.17
CA ALA A 333 -27.58 -0.54 2.05
C ALA A 333 -28.39 -0.83 3.35
N LYS A 334 -27.80 -1.54 4.32
CA LYS A 334 -28.35 -1.83 5.65
C LYS A 334 -27.60 -1.12 6.78
N GLY A 335 -26.60 -0.29 6.48
CA GLY A 335 -25.75 0.35 7.47
C GLY A 335 -24.75 -0.59 8.15
N ILE A 336 -24.56 -1.81 7.61
CA ILE A 336 -23.65 -2.81 8.14
C ILE A 336 -22.23 -2.52 7.64
N LYS A 337 -21.26 -2.39 8.56
CA LYS A 337 -19.85 -2.21 8.24
C LYS A 337 -19.22 -3.48 7.67
N VAL A 338 -18.33 -3.33 6.71
CA VAL A 338 -17.64 -4.46 6.08
C VAL A 338 -16.17 -4.48 6.48
N ILE A 339 -15.78 -5.57 7.14
CA ILE A 339 -14.39 -5.85 7.54
C ILE A 339 -13.90 -6.99 6.65
N VAL A 340 -12.71 -6.86 6.09
CA VAL A 340 -12.09 -7.92 5.29
C VAL A 340 -10.72 -8.28 5.86
N ASP A 341 -10.57 -9.54 6.24
CA ASP A 341 -9.28 -10.12 6.62
C ASP A 341 -8.50 -10.47 5.34
N GLU A 342 -7.55 -9.61 4.98
CA GLU A 342 -6.61 -9.78 3.86
C GLU A 342 -5.24 -10.29 4.31
N ALA A 343 -5.17 -11.04 5.42
CA ALA A 343 -3.89 -11.51 5.96
C ALA A 343 -3.03 -12.28 4.94
N TRP A 344 -3.64 -12.91 3.92
CA TRP A 344 -2.97 -13.61 2.83
C TRP A 344 -3.07 -12.87 1.48
N TYR A 345 -3.59 -11.64 1.44
CA TYR A 345 -3.93 -10.97 0.19
C TYR A 345 -3.40 -9.53 0.07
N GLY A 346 -2.48 -9.10 0.95
CA GLY A 346 -1.93 -7.74 0.98
C GLY A 346 -1.20 -7.30 -0.29
N PHE A 347 -0.72 -8.24 -1.11
CA PHE A 347 -0.06 -7.95 -2.39
C PHE A 347 -1.02 -7.55 -3.53
N ALA A 348 -2.33 -7.76 -3.34
CA ALA A 348 -3.31 -7.67 -4.43
C ALA A 348 -3.38 -6.29 -5.09
N ARG A 349 -3.14 -5.22 -4.34
CA ARG A 349 -3.10 -3.85 -4.83
C ARG A 349 -2.09 -3.64 -5.95
N PHE A 350 -0.97 -4.34 -5.89
CA PHE A 350 0.21 -4.11 -6.73
C PHE A 350 0.21 -4.92 -8.03
N HIS A 351 -0.86 -5.68 -8.32
CA HIS A 351 -0.99 -6.39 -9.59
C HIS A 351 -2.44 -6.51 -10.05
N PRO A 352 -2.76 -6.11 -11.29
CA PRO A 352 -4.15 -6.01 -11.78
C PRO A 352 -4.91 -7.33 -11.79
N ALA A 353 -4.24 -8.49 -11.98
CA ALA A 353 -4.91 -9.79 -11.96
C ALA A 353 -5.52 -10.14 -10.60
N PHE A 354 -5.07 -9.49 -9.52
CA PHE A 354 -5.55 -9.73 -8.16
C PHE A 354 -6.56 -8.69 -7.67
N ARG A 355 -6.74 -7.60 -8.40
CA ARG A 355 -7.71 -6.54 -8.07
C ARG A 355 -9.15 -6.96 -8.42
N PRO A 356 -10.18 -6.35 -7.80
CA PRO A 356 -10.08 -5.33 -6.76
C PRO A 356 -9.63 -5.89 -5.40
N THR A 357 -8.96 -5.05 -4.59
CA THR A 357 -8.72 -5.30 -3.17
C THR A 357 -9.99 -5.09 -2.37
N ALA A 358 -9.97 -5.41 -1.08
CA ALA A 358 -11.11 -5.14 -0.20
C ALA A 358 -11.49 -3.65 -0.19
N LEU A 359 -10.51 -2.76 -0.09
CA LEU A 359 -10.74 -1.30 -0.08
C LEU A 359 -11.28 -0.80 -1.41
N GLU A 360 -10.78 -1.29 -2.53
CA GLU A 360 -11.28 -0.96 -3.87
C GLU A 360 -12.70 -1.49 -4.11
N ALA A 361 -13.06 -2.58 -3.45
CA ALA A 361 -14.43 -3.09 -3.44
C ALA A 361 -15.37 -2.30 -2.49
N GLY A 362 -14.84 -1.33 -1.74
CA GLY A 362 -15.58 -0.45 -0.86
C GLY A 362 -15.65 -0.89 0.61
N ALA A 363 -14.85 -1.86 1.05
CA ALA A 363 -14.83 -2.29 2.45
C ALA A 363 -14.42 -1.13 3.38
N ASP A 364 -15.01 -1.11 4.58
CA ASP A 364 -14.73 -0.08 5.60
C ASP A 364 -13.39 -0.32 6.29
N TYR A 365 -13.02 -1.60 6.49
CA TYR A 365 -11.78 -2.00 7.14
C TYR A 365 -11.14 -3.18 6.40
N ALA A 366 -9.81 -3.14 6.29
CA ALA A 366 -9.02 -4.28 5.83
C ALA A 366 -7.83 -4.51 6.77
N THR A 367 -7.55 -5.78 7.10
CA THR A 367 -6.41 -6.16 7.93
C THR A 367 -5.45 -7.02 7.13
N GLN A 368 -4.16 -6.66 7.12
CA GLN A 368 -3.15 -7.34 6.32
C GLN A 368 -1.99 -7.82 7.18
N SER A 369 -1.60 -9.07 7.03
CA SER A 369 -0.35 -9.60 7.57
C SER A 369 0.78 -9.30 6.58
N THR A 370 1.38 -8.14 6.67
CA THR A 370 2.46 -7.71 5.79
C THR A 370 3.60 -8.73 5.78
N HIS A 371 3.89 -9.33 6.94
CA HIS A 371 4.91 -10.37 7.10
C HIS A 371 4.64 -11.69 6.38
N LYS A 372 3.41 -11.97 5.94
CA LYS A 372 3.08 -13.25 5.27
C LYS A 372 3.31 -13.22 3.77
N VAL A 373 3.03 -12.08 3.15
CA VAL A 373 2.94 -11.96 1.70
C VAL A 373 3.72 -10.78 1.11
N LEU A 374 4.27 -9.92 1.96
CA LEU A 374 5.18 -8.82 1.64
C LEU A 374 6.44 -8.94 2.50
N SER A 375 7.46 -8.12 2.23
CA SER A 375 8.80 -8.29 2.81
C SER A 375 8.97 -7.66 4.19
N ALA A 376 8.05 -7.91 5.14
CA ALA A 376 8.15 -7.41 6.50
C ALA A 376 8.57 -8.49 7.51
N PHE A 377 9.09 -8.09 8.67
CA PHE A 377 9.42 -8.99 9.75
C PHE A 377 8.17 -9.67 10.32
N SER A 378 8.34 -10.87 10.89
CA SER A 378 7.25 -11.61 11.54
C SER A 378 6.48 -10.74 12.52
N GLN A 379 5.15 -10.89 12.57
CA GLN A 379 4.17 -10.11 13.32
C GLN A 379 3.85 -8.72 12.73
N ALA A 380 4.65 -8.18 11.81
CA ALA A 380 4.34 -6.92 11.15
C ALA A 380 3.02 -7.00 10.37
N SER A 381 2.10 -6.07 10.62
CA SER A 381 0.73 -6.06 10.13
C SER A 381 0.25 -4.63 9.93
N MET A 382 -0.74 -4.45 9.07
CA MET A 382 -1.39 -3.16 8.83
C MET A 382 -2.91 -3.27 9.04
N ILE A 383 -3.49 -2.20 9.56
CA ILE A 383 -4.94 -1.97 9.61
C ILE A 383 -5.23 -0.80 8.68
N HIS A 384 -6.04 -1.04 7.66
CA HIS A 384 -6.49 -0.01 6.73
C HIS A 384 -7.92 0.38 7.03
N VAL A 385 -8.21 1.67 6.99
CA VAL A 385 -9.53 2.23 7.33
C VAL A 385 -10.01 3.14 6.22
N ASN A 386 -11.22 2.85 5.71
CA ASN A 386 -11.97 3.68 4.77
C ASN A 386 -13.35 4.10 5.32
N ASP A 387 -13.70 3.69 6.55
CA ASP A 387 -14.97 4.02 7.21
C ASP A 387 -15.15 5.55 7.35
N PRO A 388 -16.21 6.15 6.75
CA PRO A 388 -16.50 7.57 6.94
C PRO A 388 -16.87 7.94 8.38
N GLY A 389 -17.41 6.98 9.16
CA GLY A 389 -17.80 7.15 10.55
C GLY A 389 -16.72 6.75 11.55
N PHE A 390 -15.46 6.62 11.12
CA PHE A 390 -14.36 6.16 11.95
C PHE A 390 -14.12 7.05 13.18
N ASN A 391 -14.24 6.45 14.37
CA ASN A 391 -13.91 7.07 15.64
C ASN A 391 -12.46 6.75 16.00
N GLU A 392 -11.54 7.68 15.67
CA GLU A 392 -10.11 7.49 15.90
C GLU A 392 -9.75 7.37 17.38
N HIS A 393 -10.39 8.15 18.24
CA HIS A 393 -10.11 8.11 19.67
C HIS A 393 -10.43 6.73 20.26
N LEU A 394 -11.63 6.23 20.01
CA LEU A 394 -12.04 4.89 20.48
C LEU A 394 -11.17 3.79 19.88
N PHE A 395 -10.83 3.91 18.60
CA PHE A 395 -9.92 2.97 17.94
C PHE A 395 -8.53 2.99 18.61
N ARG A 396 -7.98 4.18 18.88
CA ARG A 396 -6.67 4.35 19.47
C ARG A 396 -6.62 3.73 20.88
N GLU A 397 -7.64 3.94 21.70
CA GLU A 397 -7.74 3.32 23.02
C GLU A 397 -7.75 1.78 22.93
N ASN A 398 -8.57 1.22 22.04
CA ASN A 398 -8.59 -0.22 21.80
C ASN A 398 -7.26 -0.74 21.25
N PHE A 399 -6.63 0.01 20.34
CA PHE A 399 -5.31 -0.34 19.81
C PHE A 399 -4.26 -0.39 20.92
N ASN A 400 -4.23 0.61 21.79
CA ASN A 400 -3.28 0.74 22.88
C ASN A 400 -3.44 -0.37 23.92
N MET A 401 -4.67 -0.83 24.19
CA MET A 401 -4.91 -1.98 25.07
C MET A 401 -4.29 -3.30 24.58
N HIS A 402 -4.10 -3.43 23.25
CA HIS A 402 -3.58 -4.65 22.64
C HIS A 402 -2.13 -4.54 22.17
N THR A 403 -1.54 -3.36 22.25
CA THR A 403 -0.19 -3.09 21.74
C THR A 403 0.76 -2.93 22.92
N SER A 404 1.97 -3.50 22.81
CA SER A 404 3.03 -3.27 23.78
C SER A 404 3.43 -1.79 23.82
N THR A 405 3.70 -1.27 25.04
CA THR A 405 4.32 0.05 25.22
C THR A 405 5.79 0.10 24.75
N SER A 406 6.37 -1.07 24.43
CA SER A 406 7.73 -1.24 23.91
C SER A 406 7.70 -2.02 22.59
N PRO A 407 7.12 -1.46 21.51
CA PRO A 407 7.10 -2.13 20.23
C PRO A 407 8.51 -2.25 19.67
N GLN A 408 8.79 -3.34 18.96
CA GLN A 408 10.08 -3.54 18.31
C GLN A 408 10.22 -2.60 17.10
N TYR A 409 11.14 -1.65 17.17
CA TYR A 409 11.29 -0.61 16.14
C TYR A 409 11.84 -1.13 14.82
N SER A 410 12.68 -2.15 14.83
CA SER A 410 13.11 -2.84 13.60
C SER A 410 11.92 -3.48 12.85
N MET A 411 10.87 -3.91 13.56
CA MET A 411 9.63 -4.41 12.95
C MET A 411 8.83 -3.27 12.30
N ILE A 412 8.71 -2.12 12.96
CA ILE A 412 8.05 -0.94 12.40
C ILE A 412 8.80 -0.49 11.13
N ALA A 413 10.13 -0.51 11.15
CA ALA A 413 10.96 -0.17 9.99
C ALA A 413 10.77 -1.13 8.80
N SER A 414 10.25 -2.32 9.02
CA SER A 414 9.96 -3.30 7.97
C SER A 414 8.58 -3.13 7.34
N LEU A 415 7.71 -2.27 7.91
CA LEU A 415 6.38 -1.92 7.40
C LEU A 415 6.44 -0.73 6.46
#